data_23c7f8a4d241f11f2d21b93fa43058a5
#
_entry.id   23c7f8a4d241f11f2d21b93fa43058a5
#
_cell.length_a   1.000
_cell.length_b   1.000
_cell.length_c   1.000
_cell.angle_alpha   90.00
_cell.angle_beta   90.00
_cell.angle_gamma   90.00
#
_symmetry.space_group_name_H-M   'P 1'
#
loop_
_entity.id
_entity.type
_entity.pdbx_description
1 polymer ?
#
loop_
_entity_poly.entity_id
_entity_poly.type
_entity_poly.pdbx_seq_one_letter_code
_entity_poly.pdbx_strand_id
1 'polypeptide(L)'
;MKNIDYDLSKIVELSDNDQEFIKSMVDMFLEEIPKDLEYLATAVVEEDRAKTHEYAHKMKPTVDMFGLDCLKDILILEEWAKSSDPMDINEHFMRVHAQVERAMLQLKRDF
;
A
#
# COMPACT_ATOMS: atom_id res chain seq x y z
N MET A 1 12.08 -16.82 8.09
CA MET A 1 11.97 -15.35 8.22
C MET A 1 11.76 -14.71 6.86
N LYS A 2 10.79 -13.80 6.79
CA LYS A 2 10.46 -13.13 5.53
C LYS A 2 11.43 -11.97 5.31
N ASN A 3 12.29 -12.08 4.29
CA ASN A 3 13.27 -11.03 3.95
C ASN A 3 12.75 -10.08 2.88
N ILE A 4 11.62 -10.40 2.25
CA ILE A 4 11.01 -9.61 1.19
C ILE A 4 9.59 -9.26 1.61
N ASP A 5 9.23 -7.98 1.50
CA ASP A 5 7.93 -7.48 1.94
C ASP A 5 6.83 -7.66 0.89
N TYR A 6 7.21 -7.80 -0.40
CA TYR A 6 6.23 -7.99 -1.46
C TYR A 6 6.13 -9.46 -1.87
N ASP A 7 5.01 -9.80 -2.52
CA ASP A 7 4.77 -11.14 -3.06
C ASP A 7 4.07 -10.96 -4.41
N LEU A 8 4.73 -11.37 -5.49
CA LEU A 8 4.22 -11.20 -6.85
C LEU A 8 3.38 -12.37 -7.34
N SER A 9 3.04 -13.33 -6.47
CA SER A 9 2.31 -14.54 -6.86
C SER A 9 1.02 -14.25 -7.61
N LYS A 10 0.24 -13.26 -7.15
CA LYS A 10 -1.02 -12.88 -7.80
C LYS A 10 -0.79 -12.32 -9.19
N ILE A 11 0.24 -11.49 -9.34
CA ILE A 11 0.56 -10.87 -10.63
C ILE A 11 1.07 -11.91 -11.61
N VAL A 12 1.93 -12.82 -11.14
CA VAL A 12 2.45 -13.93 -11.94
C VAL A 12 1.30 -14.79 -12.44
N GLU A 13 0.37 -15.13 -11.55
CA GLU A 13 -0.79 -15.96 -11.89
C GLU A 13 -1.69 -15.28 -12.92
N LEU A 14 -2.02 -14.02 -12.69
CA LEU A 14 -2.90 -13.25 -13.59
C LEU A 14 -2.30 -13.06 -14.97
N SER A 15 -1.00 -12.93 -15.08
CA SER A 15 -0.29 -12.65 -16.33
C SER A 15 0.25 -13.89 -17.01
N ASP A 16 0.06 -15.06 -16.42
CA ASP A 16 0.66 -16.32 -16.89
C ASP A 16 2.18 -16.15 -17.00
N ASN A 17 2.78 -15.51 -15.98
CA ASN A 17 4.22 -15.26 -15.87
C ASN A 17 4.79 -14.40 -17.01
N ASP A 18 4.00 -13.47 -17.53
CA ASP A 18 4.45 -12.54 -18.56
C ASP A 18 5.39 -11.48 -17.92
N GLN A 19 6.67 -11.54 -18.26
CA GLN A 19 7.69 -10.68 -17.67
C GLN A 19 7.48 -9.20 -17.99
N GLU A 20 7.00 -8.87 -19.18
CA GLU A 20 6.74 -7.49 -19.55
C GLU A 20 5.59 -6.91 -18.75
N PHE A 21 4.54 -7.70 -18.54
CA PHE A 21 3.40 -7.29 -17.72
C PHE A 21 3.83 -7.09 -16.27
N ILE A 22 4.60 -8.03 -15.72
CA ILE A 22 5.09 -7.95 -14.34
C ILE A 22 5.90 -6.67 -14.16
N LYS A 23 6.82 -6.39 -15.09
CA LYS A 23 7.64 -5.18 -15.03
C LYS A 23 6.79 -3.91 -15.09
N SER A 24 5.77 -3.87 -15.95
CA SER A 24 4.90 -2.71 -16.05
C SER A 24 4.11 -2.47 -14.77
N MET A 25 3.70 -3.54 -14.08
CA MET A 25 3.01 -3.43 -12.79
C MET A 25 3.94 -2.90 -11.71
N VAL A 26 5.21 -3.35 -11.71
CA VAL A 26 6.22 -2.84 -10.77
C VAL A 26 6.48 -1.36 -11.04
N ASP A 27 6.64 -0.97 -12.30
CA ASP A 27 6.87 0.43 -12.67
C ASP A 27 5.70 1.31 -12.20
N MET A 28 4.47 0.83 -12.36
CA MET A 28 3.28 1.54 -11.89
C MET A 28 3.29 1.70 -10.38
N PHE A 29 3.63 0.64 -9.65
CA PHE A 29 3.74 0.70 -8.18
C PHE A 29 4.74 1.78 -7.76
N LEU A 30 5.94 1.76 -8.37
CA LEU A 30 7.01 2.69 -8.03
C LEU A 30 6.68 4.14 -8.39
N GLU A 31 5.81 4.36 -9.36
CA GLU A 31 5.39 5.70 -9.75
C GLU A 31 4.22 6.21 -8.90
N GLU A 32 3.20 5.39 -8.69
CA GLU A 32 1.93 5.83 -8.08
C GLU A 32 1.91 5.73 -6.55
N ILE A 33 2.42 4.63 -6.00
CA ILE A 33 2.31 4.38 -4.57
C ILE A 33 3.04 5.41 -3.70
N PRO A 34 4.25 5.90 -4.06
CA PRO A 34 4.89 6.94 -3.25
C PRO A 34 4.05 8.20 -3.13
N LYS A 35 3.38 8.60 -4.21
CA LYS A 35 2.51 9.79 -4.21
C LYS A 35 1.32 9.57 -3.30
N ASP A 36 0.66 8.41 -3.43
CA ASP A 36 -0.51 8.08 -2.63
C ASP A 36 -0.15 7.98 -1.15
N LEU A 37 1.01 7.41 -0.84
CA LEU A 37 1.49 7.30 0.53
C LEU A 37 1.70 8.68 1.16
N GLU A 38 2.26 9.62 0.41
CA GLU A 38 2.48 10.98 0.87
C GLU A 38 1.17 11.70 1.16
N TYR A 39 0.19 11.57 0.25
CA TYR A 39 -1.14 12.14 0.46
C TYR A 39 -1.85 11.50 1.65
N LEU A 40 -1.71 10.18 1.79
CA LEU A 40 -2.29 9.49 2.94
C LEU A 40 -1.65 9.97 4.24
N ALA A 41 -0.33 10.17 4.26
CA ALA A 41 0.38 10.68 5.44
C ALA A 41 -0.18 12.03 5.87
N THR A 42 -0.36 12.94 4.93
CA THR A 42 -0.91 14.27 5.21
C THR A 42 -2.34 14.16 5.76
N ALA A 43 -3.16 13.31 5.15
CA ALA A 43 -4.54 13.12 5.60
C ALA A 43 -4.60 12.59 7.03
N VAL A 44 -3.73 11.65 7.38
CA VAL A 44 -3.68 11.07 8.72
C VAL A 44 -3.23 12.11 9.75
N VAL A 45 -2.20 12.88 9.43
CA VAL A 45 -1.70 13.95 10.32
C VAL A 45 -2.77 14.99 10.57
N GLU A 46 -3.52 15.35 9.54
CA GLU A 46 -4.58 16.37 9.63
C GLU A 46 -5.90 15.80 10.16
N GLU A 47 -5.95 14.50 10.42
CA GLU A 47 -7.16 13.80 10.82
C GLU A 47 -8.32 14.05 9.85
N ASP A 48 -7.99 14.15 8.57
CA ASP A 48 -8.95 14.34 7.49
C ASP A 48 -9.51 12.98 7.09
N ARG A 49 -10.70 12.65 7.59
CA ARG A 49 -11.31 11.34 7.37
C ARG A 49 -11.64 11.10 5.90
N ALA A 50 -12.17 12.11 5.23
CA ALA A 50 -12.54 11.97 3.82
C ALA A 50 -11.33 11.64 2.94
N LYS A 51 -10.22 12.35 3.15
CA LYS A 51 -9.00 12.11 2.38
C LYS A 51 -8.30 10.82 2.78
N THR A 52 -8.35 10.47 4.06
CA THR A 52 -7.82 9.18 4.52
C THR A 52 -8.55 8.04 3.83
N HIS A 53 -9.88 8.13 3.73
CA HIS A 53 -10.68 7.13 3.00
C HIS A 53 -10.27 7.09 1.53
N GLU A 54 -10.16 8.25 0.90
CA GLU A 54 -9.83 8.35 -0.53
C GLU A 54 -8.51 7.64 -0.85
N TYR A 55 -7.45 7.94 -0.11
CA TYR A 55 -6.13 7.40 -0.43
C TYR A 55 -5.91 5.98 0.06
N ALA A 56 -6.47 5.62 1.22
CA ALA A 56 -6.44 4.23 1.67
C ALA A 56 -7.20 3.33 0.68
N HIS A 57 -8.37 3.77 0.24
CA HIS A 57 -9.17 3.04 -0.73
C HIS A 57 -8.44 2.90 -2.08
N LYS A 58 -7.78 3.97 -2.52
CA LYS A 58 -7.01 3.96 -3.77
C LYS A 58 -5.83 3.00 -3.71
N MET A 59 -5.12 2.95 -2.57
CA MET A 59 -3.95 2.09 -2.40
C MET A 59 -4.30 0.62 -2.22
N LYS A 60 -5.49 0.33 -1.72
CA LYS A 60 -5.90 -1.02 -1.32
C LYS A 60 -5.69 -2.09 -2.40
N PRO A 61 -6.18 -1.91 -3.64
CA PRO A 61 -6.00 -2.96 -4.66
C PRO A 61 -4.53 -3.24 -4.98
N THR A 62 -3.71 -2.20 -5.02
CA THR A 62 -2.29 -2.35 -5.33
C THR A 62 -1.55 -3.04 -4.19
N VAL A 63 -1.83 -2.64 -2.95
CA VAL A 63 -1.24 -3.28 -1.76
C VAL A 63 -1.61 -4.75 -1.72
N ASP A 64 -2.86 -5.08 -2.02
CA ASP A 64 -3.33 -6.46 -2.09
C ASP A 64 -2.63 -7.23 -3.21
N MET A 65 -2.57 -6.65 -4.40
CA MET A 65 -1.96 -7.28 -5.58
C MET A 65 -0.49 -7.61 -5.36
N PHE A 66 0.23 -6.75 -4.64
CA PHE A 66 1.65 -6.94 -4.34
C PHE A 66 1.90 -7.73 -3.05
N GLY A 67 0.84 -8.23 -2.42
CA GLY A 67 0.95 -9.13 -1.27
C GLY A 67 1.53 -8.51 -0.02
N LEU A 68 1.32 -7.21 0.19
CA LEU A 68 1.85 -6.54 1.38
C LEU A 68 0.98 -6.83 2.60
N ASP A 69 1.63 -7.22 3.70
CA ASP A 69 0.94 -7.56 4.94
C ASP A 69 0.19 -6.38 5.55
N CYS A 70 0.62 -5.15 5.23
CA CYS A 70 -0.03 -3.94 5.73
C CYS A 70 -1.41 -3.71 5.14
N LEU A 71 -1.90 -4.58 4.27
CA LEU A 71 -3.28 -4.51 3.79
C LEU A 71 -4.26 -4.43 4.95
N LYS A 72 -4.02 -5.21 6.01
CA LYS A 72 -4.90 -5.19 7.20
C LYS A 72 -4.95 -3.80 7.83
N ASP A 73 -3.82 -3.09 7.86
CA ASP A 73 -3.76 -1.73 8.40
C ASP A 73 -4.46 -0.73 7.47
N ILE A 74 -4.33 -0.90 6.16
CA ILE A 74 -5.06 -0.11 5.16
C ILE A 74 -6.58 -0.24 5.39
N LEU A 75 -7.05 -1.46 5.63
CA LEU A 75 -8.47 -1.72 5.88
C LEU A 75 -8.93 -1.03 7.16
N ILE A 76 -8.10 -1.01 8.19
CA ILE A 76 -8.42 -0.32 9.44
C ILE A 76 -8.51 1.19 9.24
N LEU A 77 -7.58 1.77 8.47
CA LEU A 77 -7.62 3.20 8.13
C LEU A 77 -8.90 3.55 7.37
N GLU A 78 -9.26 2.70 6.41
CA GLU A 78 -10.48 2.89 5.62
C GLU A 78 -11.73 2.83 6.50
N GLU A 79 -11.78 1.88 7.43
CA GLU A 79 -12.89 1.71 8.36
C GLU A 79 -13.00 2.89 9.33
N TRP A 80 -11.88 3.34 9.90
CA TRP A 80 -11.83 4.52 10.75
C TRP A 80 -12.38 5.73 10.02
N ALA A 81 -12.00 5.90 8.76
CA ALA A 81 -12.38 7.05 7.96
C ALA A 81 -13.88 7.14 7.72
N LYS A 82 -14.58 6.00 7.73
CA LYS A 82 -16.04 5.95 7.57
C LYS A 82 -16.79 6.09 8.88
N SER A 83 -16.11 5.99 10.01
CA SER A 83 -16.74 6.01 11.33
C SER A 83 -16.53 7.36 12.00
N SER A 84 -17.15 7.54 13.18
CA SER A 84 -16.87 8.67 14.05
C SER A 84 -16.08 8.23 15.28
N ASP A 85 -15.54 7.04 15.25
CA ASP A 85 -14.77 6.44 16.34
C ASP A 85 -13.48 7.25 16.56
N PRO A 86 -13.16 7.64 17.80
CA PRO A 86 -11.95 8.41 18.08
C PRO A 86 -10.68 7.56 18.18
N MET A 87 -10.67 6.33 17.65
CA MET A 87 -9.52 5.43 17.69
C MET A 87 -8.25 6.11 17.14
N ASP A 88 -7.12 5.86 17.80
CA ASP A 88 -5.80 6.32 17.33
C ASP A 88 -5.33 5.42 16.21
N ILE A 89 -5.16 5.98 15.02
CA ILE A 89 -4.76 5.22 13.84
C ILE A 89 -3.28 5.38 13.49
N ASN A 90 -2.53 6.13 14.27
CA ASN A 90 -1.12 6.43 13.93
C ASN A 90 -0.25 5.18 13.82
N GLU A 91 -0.45 4.21 14.72
CA GLU A 91 0.32 2.97 14.68
C GLU A 91 0.04 2.17 13.42
N HIS A 92 -1.23 2.13 13.00
CA HIS A 92 -1.61 1.45 11.75
C HIS A 92 -0.98 2.14 10.54
N PHE A 93 -1.02 3.48 10.50
CA PHE A 93 -0.39 4.21 9.41
C PHE A 93 1.12 4.00 9.39
N MET A 94 1.78 3.97 10.54
CA MET A 94 3.22 3.75 10.61
C MET A 94 3.62 2.39 10.03
N ARG A 95 2.80 1.35 10.26
CA ARG A 95 3.08 0.04 9.65
C ARG A 95 2.93 0.08 8.13
N VAL A 96 1.90 0.76 7.63
CA VAL A 96 1.72 0.96 6.19
C VAL A 96 2.93 1.66 5.60
N HIS A 97 3.31 2.77 6.19
CA HIS A 97 4.43 3.59 5.70
C HIS A 97 5.73 2.77 5.66
N ALA A 98 6.04 2.09 6.76
CA ALA A 98 7.29 1.33 6.88
C ALA A 98 7.34 0.19 5.85
N GLN A 99 6.27 -0.58 5.71
CA GLN A 99 6.28 -1.71 4.79
C GLN A 99 6.27 -1.25 3.33
N VAL A 100 5.50 -0.23 3.00
CA VAL A 100 5.48 0.29 1.63
C VAL A 100 6.87 0.81 1.24
N GLU A 101 7.54 1.53 2.13
CA GLU A 101 8.89 2.02 1.86
C GLU A 101 9.89 0.88 1.64
N ARG A 102 9.83 -0.16 2.48
CA ARG A 102 10.70 -1.33 2.29
C ARG A 102 10.42 -2.02 0.98
N ALA A 103 9.14 -2.22 0.64
CA ALA A 103 8.75 -2.85 -0.62
C ALA A 103 9.25 -2.07 -1.82
N MET A 104 9.15 -0.73 -1.77
CA MET A 104 9.66 0.13 -2.84
C MET A 104 11.15 -0.07 -3.07
N LEU A 105 11.94 -0.07 -1.99
CA LEU A 105 13.38 -0.27 -2.09
C LEU A 105 13.71 -1.65 -2.65
N GLN A 106 12.97 -2.66 -2.22
CA GLN A 106 13.17 -4.02 -2.68
C GLN A 106 12.82 -4.17 -4.16
N LEU A 107 11.71 -3.57 -4.59
CA LEU A 107 11.30 -3.63 -6.00
C LEU A 107 12.30 -2.89 -6.89
N LYS A 108 12.82 -1.75 -6.44
CA LYS A 108 13.86 -1.02 -7.18
C LYS A 108 15.14 -1.85 -7.33
N ARG A 109 15.50 -2.60 -6.30
CA ARG A 109 16.66 -3.48 -6.32
C ARG A 109 16.45 -4.65 -7.29
N ASP A 110 15.26 -5.23 -7.28
CA ASP A 110 14.98 -6.50 -7.96
C ASP A 110 14.53 -6.33 -9.41
N PHE A 111 14.18 -5.10 -9.81
CA PHE A 111 13.69 -4.82 -11.17
C PHE A 111 14.33 -3.60 -11.87
#